data_75a538bd8103a3551ac9ae575deefffa
#
_entry.id   75a538bd8103a3551ac9ae575deefffa
#
_cell.length_a   1.000
_cell.length_b   1.000
_cell.length_c   1.000
_cell.angle_alpha   90.00
_cell.angle_beta   90.00
_cell.angle_gamma   90.00
#
_symmetry.space_group_name_H-M   'P 1'
#
loop_
_entity.id
_entity.type
_entity.pdbx_description
1 polymer ?
#
loop_
_entity_poly.entity_id
_entity_poly.type
_entity_poly.pdbx_seq_one_letter_code
_entity_poly.pdbx_strand_id
1 'polypeptide(L)'
;MLILNDEQKVSLSINPLTAAGNAAKLDGAPVWSASDSNVIGLVVSADGLSAVASAAGALGTSQVSVTADADLGAGVRQLTALLDVQVIAAEAFTLSINAGAPELK
;
A
#
# COMPACT_ATOMS: atom_id res chain seq x y z
N MET A 1 -3.89 -4.75 10.44
CA MET A 1 -4.57 -3.87 9.46
C MET A 1 -3.93 -2.51 9.43
N LEU A 2 -3.63 -2.02 8.26
CA LEU A 2 -3.14 -0.66 8.05
C LEU A 2 -4.33 0.28 7.82
N ILE A 3 -4.33 1.44 8.47
CA ILE A 3 -5.39 2.44 8.31
C ILE A 3 -4.81 3.69 7.66
N LEU A 4 -5.42 4.11 6.56
CA LEU A 4 -5.13 5.36 5.87
C LEU A 4 -6.39 6.23 5.87
N ASN A 5 -6.22 7.55 5.85
CA ASN A 5 -7.32 8.41 5.46
C ASN A 5 -7.30 8.64 3.94
N ASP A 6 -8.34 9.25 3.40
CA ASP A 6 -8.52 9.41 1.95
C ASP A 6 -7.56 10.43 1.30
N GLU A 7 -6.66 11.04 2.09
CA GLU A 7 -5.62 11.95 1.61
C GLU A 7 -4.22 11.32 1.66
N GLN A 8 -4.09 10.08 2.11
CA GLN A 8 -2.81 9.46 2.41
C GLN A 8 -2.42 8.38 1.40
N LYS A 9 -1.12 8.13 1.36
CA LYS A 9 -0.50 7.00 0.68
C LYS A 9 0.60 6.44 1.56
N VAL A 10 1.00 5.20 1.28
CA VAL A 10 2.06 4.52 2.02
C VAL A 10 2.94 3.72 1.05
N SER A 11 4.24 3.71 1.32
CA SER A 11 5.18 2.86 0.60
C SER A 11 5.21 1.49 1.25
N LEU A 12 5.08 0.45 0.44
CA LEU A 12 5.16 -0.95 0.85
C LEU A 12 6.37 -1.59 0.19
N SER A 13 7.03 -2.48 0.90
CA SER A 13 8.16 -3.24 0.37
C SER A 13 8.10 -4.67 0.86
N ILE A 14 8.71 -5.58 0.10
CA ILE A 14 8.87 -6.97 0.49
C ILE A 14 10.35 -7.28 0.68
N ASN A 15 10.64 -8.21 1.60
CA ASN A 15 11.98 -8.69 1.88
C ASN A 15 11.98 -10.22 1.72
N PRO A 16 12.31 -10.74 0.52
CA PRO A 16 12.49 -12.18 0.37
C PRO A 16 13.65 -12.67 1.24
N LEU A 17 13.40 -13.70 2.03
CA LEU A 17 14.41 -14.26 2.93
C LEU A 17 14.54 -15.77 2.72
N THR A 18 15.76 -16.26 2.90
CA THR A 18 16.02 -17.70 2.97
C THR A 18 15.55 -18.27 4.32
N ALA A 19 15.54 -19.58 4.45
CA ALA A 19 15.20 -20.24 5.73
C ALA A 19 16.13 -19.82 6.88
N ALA A 20 17.37 -19.40 6.58
CA ALA A 20 18.34 -18.91 7.56
C ALA A 20 18.17 -17.40 7.86
N GLY A 21 17.23 -16.71 7.22
CA GLY A 21 16.98 -15.29 7.43
C GLY A 21 17.86 -14.35 6.60
N ASN A 22 18.58 -14.86 5.61
CA ASN A 22 19.40 -14.06 4.71
C ASN A 22 18.59 -13.55 3.52
N ALA A 23 19.05 -12.46 2.91
CA ALA A 23 18.40 -11.94 1.70
C ALA A 23 18.34 -13.01 0.61
N ALA A 24 17.18 -13.18 -0.01
CA ALA A 24 16.93 -14.17 -1.05
C ALA A 24 16.59 -13.49 -2.37
N LYS A 25 16.79 -14.22 -3.47
CA LYS A 25 16.35 -13.78 -4.79
C LYS A 25 15.03 -14.45 -5.16
N LEU A 26 14.26 -13.79 -5.98
CA LEU A 26 13.02 -14.31 -6.56
C LEU A 26 13.25 -14.58 -8.05
N ASP A 27 12.49 -15.54 -8.59
CA ASP A 27 12.48 -15.83 -10.03
C ASP A 27 11.44 -14.91 -10.69
N GLY A 28 11.92 -13.83 -11.27
CA GLY A 28 11.08 -12.82 -11.88
C GLY A 28 10.55 -11.76 -10.89
N ALA A 29 9.82 -10.79 -11.42
CA ALA A 29 9.25 -9.72 -10.62
C ALA A 29 8.00 -10.19 -9.88
N PRO A 30 7.83 -9.83 -8.59
CA PRO A 30 6.58 -10.08 -7.86
C PRO A 30 5.39 -9.37 -8.51
N VAL A 31 4.22 -9.94 -8.32
CA VAL A 31 2.96 -9.38 -8.82
C VAL A 31 2.14 -8.85 -7.64
N TRP A 32 1.79 -7.59 -7.71
CA TRP A 32 0.98 -6.90 -6.70
C TRP A 32 -0.45 -6.72 -7.19
N SER A 33 -1.40 -6.84 -6.29
CA SER A 33 -2.81 -6.55 -6.59
C SER A 33 -3.54 -6.03 -5.37
N ALA A 34 -4.63 -5.30 -5.60
CA ALA A 34 -5.55 -4.86 -4.56
C ALA A 34 -6.93 -5.44 -4.85
N SER A 35 -7.61 -5.96 -3.83
CA SER A 35 -8.93 -6.58 -4.01
C SER A 35 -9.99 -5.57 -4.43
N ASP A 36 -9.83 -4.31 -4.04
CA ASP A 36 -10.71 -3.20 -4.45
C ASP A 36 -9.87 -2.00 -4.88
N SER A 37 -9.76 -1.82 -6.19
CA SER A 37 -8.97 -0.72 -6.76
C SER A 37 -9.64 0.65 -6.62
N ASN A 38 -10.91 0.71 -6.24
CA ASN A 38 -11.59 1.97 -5.93
C ASN A 38 -11.21 2.49 -4.54
N VAL A 39 -10.79 1.60 -3.65
CA VAL A 39 -10.33 1.93 -2.29
C VAL A 39 -8.82 2.20 -2.28
N ILE A 40 -8.02 1.31 -2.86
CA ILE A 40 -6.56 1.41 -2.90
C ILE A 40 -6.04 1.27 -4.33
N GLY A 41 -5.29 2.28 -4.77
CA GLY A 41 -4.50 2.21 -5.99
C GLY A 41 -3.06 1.80 -5.68
N LEU A 42 -2.44 1.03 -6.58
CA LEU A 42 -1.07 0.58 -6.45
C LEU A 42 -0.21 1.10 -7.60
N VAL A 43 0.97 1.61 -7.27
CA VAL A 43 2.03 1.91 -8.23
C VAL A 43 3.24 1.06 -7.86
N VAL A 44 3.58 0.10 -8.72
CA VAL A 44 4.61 -0.90 -8.44
C VAL A 44 5.94 -0.43 -9.02
N SER A 45 7.03 -0.64 -8.27
CA SER A 45 8.39 -0.34 -8.74
C SER A 45 8.80 -1.22 -9.92
N ALA A 46 9.85 -0.81 -10.66
CA ALA A 46 10.32 -1.53 -11.83
C ALA A 46 10.79 -2.96 -11.50
N ASP A 47 11.35 -3.18 -10.31
CA ASP A 47 11.80 -4.50 -9.85
C ASP A 47 10.72 -5.31 -9.14
N GLY A 48 9.55 -4.72 -8.87
CA GLY A 48 8.45 -5.37 -8.18
C GLY A 48 8.66 -5.58 -6.69
N LEU A 49 9.76 -5.10 -6.10
CA LEU A 49 10.05 -5.30 -4.68
C LEU A 49 9.39 -4.27 -3.78
N SER A 50 8.82 -3.24 -4.35
CA SER A 50 8.08 -2.21 -3.62
C SER A 50 6.90 -1.70 -4.41
N ALA A 51 5.95 -1.10 -3.71
CA ALA A 51 4.78 -0.47 -4.31
C ALA A 51 4.33 0.69 -3.43
N VAL A 52 3.71 1.69 -4.03
CA VAL A 52 3.03 2.75 -3.30
C VAL A 52 1.53 2.47 -3.34
N ALA A 53 0.94 2.30 -2.17
CA ALA A 53 -0.50 2.16 -2.00
C ALA A 53 -1.09 3.51 -1.63
N SER A 54 -2.03 4.00 -2.41
CA SER A 54 -2.69 5.28 -2.19
C SER A 54 -4.19 5.12 -2.10
N ALA A 55 -4.81 5.93 -1.24
CA ALA A 55 -6.26 6.02 -1.19
C ALA A 55 -6.78 6.50 -2.55
N ALA A 56 -7.71 5.75 -3.14
CA ALA A 56 -8.18 5.98 -4.50
C ALA A 56 -9.50 6.76 -4.56
N GLY A 57 -10.04 7.15 -3.40
CA GLY A 57 -11.24 7.99 -3.30
C GLY A 57 -12.40 7.32 -2.58
N ALA A 58 -12.63 6.03 -2.74
CA ALA A 58 -13.67 5.33 -2.00
C ALA A 58 -13.21 4.94 -0.60
N LEU A 59 -14.11 5.04 0.36
CA LEU A 59 -13.86 4.56 1.72
C LEU A 59 -14.17 3.06 1.79
N GLY A 60 -13.48 2.37 2.69
CA GLY A 60 -13.70 0.94 2.90
C GLY A 60 -12.40 0.19 3.09
N THR A 61 -12.43 -1.11 2.83
CA THR A 61 -11.27 -2.00 3.02
C THR A 61 -10.87 -2.64 1.69
N SER A 62 -9.58 -2.68 1.44
CA SER A 62 -8.99 -3.42 0.33
C SER A 62 -7.85 -4.28 0.83
N GLN A 63 -7.75 -5.52 0.36
CA GLN A 63 -6.63 -6.38 0.67
C GLN A 63 -5.57 -6.26 -0.43
N VAL A 64 -4.37 -5.83 -0.04
CA VAL A 64 -3.21 -5.82 -0.91
C VAL A 64 -2.55 -7.17 -0.84
N SER A 65 -2.26 -7.76 -1.99
CA SER A 65 -1.54 -9.01 -2.08
C SER A 65 -0.33 -8.87 -2.99
N VAL A 66 0.73 -9.60 -2.66
CA VAL A 66 1.91 -9.74 -3.50
C VAL A 66 2.24 -11.22 -3.63
N THR A 67 2.49 -11.65 -4.85
CA THR A 67 2.79 -13.04 -5.17
C THR A 67 4.11 -13.10 -5.92
N ALA A 68 4.96 -14.05 -5.54
CA ALA A 68 6.29 -14.22 -6.13
C ALA A 68 6.64 -15.68 -6.26
N ASP A 69 7.50 -15.99 -7.25
CA ASP A 69 8.10 -17.32 -7.43
C ASP A 69 9.42 -17.37 -6.68
N ALA A 70 9.51 -18.22 -5.68
CA ALA A 70 10.72 -18.41 -4.87
C ALA A 70 11.64 -19.52 -5.40
N ASP A 71 11.24 -20.26 -6.43
CA ASP A 71 12.05 -21.29 -7.04
C ASP A 71 12.89 -20.69 -8.17
N LEU A 72 14.20 -20.68 -8.00
CA LEU A 72 15.14 -20.19 -9.00
C LEU A 72 15.47 -21.21 -10.10
N GLY A 73 14.92 -22.42 -10.01
CA GLY A 73 15.08 -23.47 -11.01
C GLY A 73 13.96 -23.47 -12.06
N ALA A 74 13.64 -24.64 -12.59
CA ALA A 74 12.62 -24.80 -13.62
C ALA A 74 11.20 -24.92 -13.05
N GLY A 75 11.05 -25.14 -11.73
CA GLY A 75 9.76 -25.22 -11.06
C GLY A 75 9.23 -23.87 -10.62
N VAL A 76 8.05 -23.89 -10.02
CA VAL A 76 7.41 -22.70 -9.43
C VAL A 76 7.10 -22.99 -7.97
N ARG A 77 7.58 -22.13 -7.07
CA ARG A 77 7.18 -22.16 -5.66
C ARG A 77 6.61 -20.79 -5.30
N GLN A 78 5.30 -20.68 -5.39
CA GLN A 78 4.61 -19.44 -5.19
C GLN A 78 4.51 -19.08 -3.70
N LEU A 79 4.96 -17.88 -3.38
CA LEU A 79 4.78 -17.28 -2.06
C LEU A 79 3.81 -16.11 -2.19
N THR A 80 2.97 -15.93 -1.18
CA THR A 80 1.99 -14.84 -1.16
C THR A 80 2.03 -14.15 0.19
N ALA A 81 2.04 -12.81 0.17
CA ALA A 81 1.87 -11.99 1.36
C ALA A 81 0.61 -11.13 1.20
N LEU A 82 -0.10 -10.92 2.30
CA LEU A 82 -1.35 -10.19 2.33
C LEU A 82 -1.28 -9.07 3.36
N LEU A 83 -1.90 -7.93 3.03
CA LEU A 83 -2.04 -6.80 3.93
C LEU A 83 -3.43 -6.19 3.75
N ASP A 84 -4.20 -6.15 4.83
CA ASP A 84 -5.49 -5.47 4.84
C ASP A 84 -5.28 -3.97 5.07
N VAL A 85 -5.87 -3.15 4.22
CA VAL A 85 -5.81 -1.69 4.31
C VAL A 85 -7.23 -1.14 4.37
N GLN A 86 -7.49 -0.35 5.38
CA GLN A 86 -8.76 0.37 5.53
C GLN A 86 -8.55 1.85 5.23
N VAL A 87 -9.40 2.42 4.39
CA VAL A 87 -9.42 3.85 4.09
C VAL A 87 -10.62 4.48 4.78
N ILE A 88 -10.34 5.47 5.61
CA ILE A 88 -11.33 6.23 6.35
C ILE A 88 -11.35 7.68 5.85
N ALA A 89 -12.41 8.42 6.18
CA ALA A 89 -12.49 9.84 5.84
C ALA A 89 -11.44 10.66 6.60
N ALA A 90 -10.82 11.62 5.91
CA ALA A 90 -9.94 12.60 6.54
C ALA A 90 -10.82 13.64 7.25
N GLU A 91 -11.01 13.44 8.54
CA GLU A 91 -11.83 14.30 9.37
C GLU A 91 -11.04 15.50 9.89
N ALA A 92 -11.73 16.61 10.13
CA ALA A 92 -11.12 17.77 10.77
C ALA A 92 -10.65 17.39 12.18
N PHE A 93 -9.38 17.69 12.48
CA PHE A 93 -8.78 17.46 13.79
C PHE A 93 -8.72 18.75 14.61
N THR A 94 -8.56 19.90 13.95
CA THR A 94 -8.48 21.21 14.58
C THR A 94 -9.31 22.23 13.81
N LEU A 95 -9.73 23.27 14.50
CA LEU A 95 -10.35 24.43 13.90
C LEU A 95 -9.50 25.66 14.22
N SER A 96 -9.46 26.60 13.29
CA SER A 96 -8.84 27.90 13.52
C SER A 96 -9.82 29.01 13.11
N ILE A 97 -9.72 30.15 13.78
CA ILE A 97 -10.47 31.33 13.41
C ILE A 97 -9.51 32.29 12.72
N ASN A 98 -9.86 32.69 11.51
CA ASN A 98 -9.10 33.69 10.77
C ASN A 98 -9.91 35.01 10.77
N ALA A 99 -9.31 36.06 11.31
CA ALA A 99 -9.95 37.36 11.36
C ALA A 99 -9.63 38.17 10.11
N GLY A 100 -10.65 38.80 9.52
CA GLY A 100 -10.42 39.81 8.48
C GLY A 100 -10.05 41.15 9.11
N ALA A 101 -9.90 42.17 8.27
CA ALA A 101 -9.68 43.53 8.74
C ALA A 101 -10.93 44.06 9.43
N PRO A 102 -10.82 44.80 10.56
CA PRO A 102 -11.99 45.40 11.21
C PRO A 102 -12.71 46.37 10.29
N GLU A 103 -14.03 46.37 10.38
CA GLU A 103 -14.89 47.24 9.62
C GLU A 103 -15.81 48.02 10.59
N LEU A 104 -16.31 49.15 10.10
CA LEU A 104 -17.27 49.94 10.88
C LEU A 104 -18.60 49.18 10.99
N LYS A 105 -19.22 49.29 12.14
CA LYS A 105 -20.54 48.69 12.39
C LYS A 105 -21.63 49.36 11.59
#